data_a48c06feeaea6d1815f4513a02d0ead2
#
_entry.id   a48c06feeaea6d1815f4513a02d0ead2
#
_cell.length_a   1.000
_cell.length_b   1.000
_cell.length_c   1.000
_cell.angle_alpha   90.00
_cell.angle_beta   90.00
_cell.angle_gamma   90.00
#
_symmetry.space_group_name_H-M   'P 1'
#
loop_
_entity.id
_entity.type
_entity.pdbx_description
1 polymer ?
#
loop_
_entity_poly.entity_id
_entity_poly.type
_entity_poly.pdbx_seq_one_letter_code
_entity_poly.pdbx_strand_id
1 'polypeptide(L)' 'MRSFRVRLPSGSCYWTVVDGEYRVVGEADEYLRHLRFARDSAESTTAAYATAVALYLTWCQTTGRD' A
#
# COMPACT_ATOMS: atom_id res chain seq x y z
N MET A 1 -1.57 7.26 -8.07
CA MET A 1 -1.08 6.23 -7.13
C MET A 1 -1.76 4.90 -7.39
N ARG A 2 -1.07 3.82 -7.16
CA ARG A 2 -1.62 2.48 -7.39
C ARG A 2 -1.11 1.52 -6.35
N SER A 3 -1.84 0.43 -6.15
CA SER A 3 -1.38 -0.67 -5.31
C SER A 3 -0.34 -1.48 -6.08
N PHE A 4 0.63 -2.04 -5.35
CA PHE A 4 1.73 -2.80 -5.93
C PHE A 4 2.08 -3.95 -5.01
N ARG A 5 2.23 -5.13 -5.58
CA ARG A 5 2.59 -6.32 -4.81
C ARG A 5 4.10 -6.39 -4.64
N VAL A 6 4.52 -6.54 -3.39
CA VAL A 6 5.95 -6.65 -3.05
C VAL A 6 6.24 -8.05 -2.56
N ARG A 7 7.29 -8.65 -3.09
CA ARG A 7 7.75 -9.95 -2.65
C ARG A 7 9.04 -9.77 -1.85
N LEU A 8 9.03 -10.26 -0.62
CA LEU A 8 10.18 -10.17 0.26
C LEU A 8 11.14 -11.34 0.05
N PRO A 9 12.43 -11.18 0.39
CA PRO A 9 13.40 -12.28 0.27
C PRO A 9 13.01 -13.53 1.06
N SER A 10 12.22 -13.36 2.13
CA SER A 10 11.73 -14.48 2.93
C SER A 10 10.66 -15.31 2.25
N GLY A 11 10.17 -14.86 1.08
CA GLY A 11 9.07 -15.51 0.38
C GLY A 11 7.71 -14.95 0.70
N SER A 12 7.61 -14.09 1.71
CA SER A 12 6.35 -13.43 2.06
C SER A 12 6.03 -12.32 1.08
N CYS A 13 4.74 -12.05 0.89
CA CYS A 13 4.29 -10.98 0.01
C CYS A 13 3.39 -10.03 0.78
N TYR A 14 3.43 -8.75 0.40
CA TYR A 14 2.48 -7.78 0.91
C TYR A 14 2.18 -6.76 -0.18
N TRP A 15 1.12 -6.00 0.01
CA TRP A 15 0.74 -4.97 -0.93
C TRP A 15 1.08 -3.60 -0.37
N THR A 16 1.61 -2.74 -1.22
CA THR A 16 1.93 -1.37 -0.85
C THR A 16 1.34 -0.41 -1.88
N VAL A 17 1.62 0.86 -1.72
CA VAL A 17 1.16 1.89 -2.65
C VAL A 17 2.37 2.59 -3.23
N VAL A 18 2.39 2.75 -4.54
CA VAL A 18 3.43 3.50 -5.25
C VAL A 18 2.80 4.70 -5.96
N ASP A 19 3.60 5.72 -6.17
CA ASP A 19 3.17 6.91 -6.89
C ASP A 19 3.30 6.72 -8.41
N GLY A 20 3.10 7.81 -9.16
CA GLY A 20 3.16 7.76 -10.61
C GLY A 20 4.53 7.42 -11.16
N GLU A 21 5.58 7.54 -10.37
CA GLU A 21 6.94 7.19 -10.74
C GLU A 21 7.40 5.87 -10.15
N TYR A 22 6.46 5.07 -9.64
CA TYR A 22 6.72 3.77 -9.00
C TYR A 22 7.57 3.87 -7.75
N ARG A 23 7.51 5.00 -7.06
CA ARG A 23 8.17 5.14 -5.76
C ARG A 23 7.20 4.77 -4.65
N VAL A 24 7.70 4.05 -3.67
CA VAL A 24 6.90 3.63 -2.54
C VAL A 24 6.47 4.86 -1.72
N VAL A 25 5.17 4.93 -1.42
CA VAL A 25 4.65 5.97 -0.55
C VAL A 25 4.89 5.52 0.90
N GLY A 26 5.89 6.13 1.56
CA GLY A 26 6.39 5.67 2.85
C GLY A 26 5.34 5.47 3.93
N GLU A 27 4.44 6.45 4.10
CA GLU A 27 3.39 6.36 5.12
C GLU A 27 2.43 5.21 4.85
N ALA A 28 2.03 5.05 3.60
CA ALA A 28 1.14 3.97 3.20
C ALA A 28 1.83 2.61 3.33
N ASP A 29 3.09 2.54 2.92
CA ASP A 29 3.87 1.31 3.04
C ASP A 29 3.98 0.86 4.49
N GLU A 30 4.30 1.78 5.39
CA GLU A 30 4.44 1.47 6.80
C GLU A 30 3.13 0.94 7.38
N TYR A 31 2.02 1.57 7.04
CA TYR A 31 0.70 1.11 7.48
C TYR A 31 0.38 -0.29 6.96
N LEU A 32 0.62 -0.52 5.68
CA LEU A 32 0.30 -1.81 5.06
C LEU A 32 1.21 -2.94 5.55
N ARG A 33 2.49 -2.64 5.79
CA ARG A 33 3.38 -3.62 6.38
C ARG A 33 2.96 -3.97 7.80
N HIS A 34 2.53 -2.97 8.56
CA HIS A 34 2.02 -3.20 9.91
C HIS A 34 0.79 -4.12 9.89
N LEU A 35 -0.15 -3.85 8.98
CA LEU A 35 -1.32 -4.70 8.83
C LEU A 35 -0.94 -6.14 8.49
N ARG A 36 -0.03 -6.31 7.54
CA ARG A 36 0.34 -7.65 7.05
C ARG A 36 1.10 -8.46 8.07
N PHE A 37 2.05 -7.84 8.77
CA PHE A 37 2.99 -8.57 9.62
C PHE A 37 2.72 -8.41 11.10
N ALA A 38 2.38 -7.23 11.57
CA ALA A 38 2.13 -7.01 13.00
C ALA A 38 0.74 -7.47 13.41
N ARG A 39 -0.25 -7.32 12.52
CA ARG A 39 -1.62 -7.72 12.80
C ARG A 39 -1.99 -9.05 12.14
N ASP A 40 -1.03 -9.65 11.47
CA ASP A 40 -1.19 -10.96 10.83
C ASP A 40 -2.39 -11.04 9.89
N SER A 41 -2.63 -9.98 9.13
CA SER A 41 -3.70 -9.96 8.14
C SER A 41 -3.30 -10.77 6.91
N ALA A 42 -4.27 -11.37 6.24
CA ALA A 42 -4.03 -12.12 5.02
C ALA A 42 -3.56 -11.19 3.89
N GLU A 43 -2.84 -11.76 2.92
CA GLU A 43 -2.39 -11.00 1.76
C GLU A 43 -3.55 -10.36 1.01
N SER A 44 -4.65 -11.08 0.84
CA SER A 44 -5.84 -10.56 0.16
C SER A 44 -6.44 -9.36 0.89
N THR A 45 -6.38 -9.36 2.22
CA THR A 45 -6.85 -8.24 3.02
C THR A 45 -5.98 -7.01 2.79
N THR A 46 -4.65 -7.19 2.78
CA THR A 46 -3.76 -6.06 2.52
C THR A 46 -3.90 -5.56 1.09
N ALA A 47 -4.19 -6.43 0.13
CA ALA A 47 -4.44 -6.01 -1.24
C ALA A 47 -5.65 -5.07 -1.32
N ALA A 48 -6.74 -5.42 -0.62
CA ALA A 48 -7.94 -4.59 -0.57
C ALA A 48 -7.64 -3.23 0.08
N TYR A 49 -6.93 -3.23 1.20
CA TYR A 49 -6.55 -1.99 1.86
C TYR A 49 -5.61 -1.15 1.00
N ALA A 50 -4.66 -1.76 0.32
CA ALA A 50 -3.75 -1.04 -0.55
C ALA A 50 -4.50 -0.33 -1.68
N THR A 51 -5.48 -1.01 -2.27
CA THR A 51 -6.32 -0.41 -3.31
C THR A 51 -7.10 0.77 -2.76
N ALA A 52 -7.70 0.63 -1.58
CA ALA A 52 -8.46 1.71 -0.95
C ALA A 52 -7.57 2.90 -0.62
N VAL A 53 -6.37 2.65 -0.08
CA VAL A 53 -5.42 3.71 0.24
C VAL A 53 -4.96 4.42 -1.01
N ALA A 54 -4.68 3.67 -2.09
CA ALA A 54 -4.27 4.25 -3.36
C ALA A 54 -5.34 5.19 -3.92
N LEU A 55 -6.60 4.77 -3.85
CA LEU A 55 -7.72 5.60 -4.30
C LEU A 55 -7.86 6.86 -3.45
N TYR A 56 -7.73 6.72 -2.15
CA TYR A 56 -7.80 7.86 -1.24
C TYR A 56 -6.70 8.88 -1.53
N LEU A 57 -5.47 8.41 -1.69
CA LEU A 57 -4.34 9.29 -1.97
C LEU A 57 -4.46 9.96 -3.34
N THR A 58 -4.98 9.24 -4.33
CA THR A 58 -5.25 9.82 -5.65
C THR A 58 -6.28 10.93 -5.54
N TRP A 59 -7.33 10.70 -4.75
CA TRP A 59 -8.34 11.73 -4.51
C TRP A 59 -7.73 12.96 -3.85
N CYS A 60 -6.88 12.77 -2.85
CA CYS A 60 -6.19 13.87 -2.19
C CYS A 60 -5.35 14.69 -3.17
N GLN A 61 -4.61 14.02 -4.04
CA GLN A 61 -3.82 14.71 -5.06
C GLN A 61 -4.69 15.51 -6.02
N THR A 62 -5.79 14.91 -6.46
CA THR A 62 -6.70 15.54 -7.42
C THR A 62 -7.38 16.77 -6.84
N THR A 63 -7.72 16.73 -5.56
CA THR A 63 -8.40 17.85 -4.90
C THR A 63 -7.42 18.87 -4.28
N GLY A 64 -6.12 18.59 -4.33
CA GLY A 64 -5.12 19.46 -3.75
C GLY A 64 -5.00 19.37 -2.24
N ARG A 65 -5.56 18.35 -1.63
CA ARG A 65 -5.44 18.12 -0.20
C ARG A 65 -4.23 17.24 0.13
N ASP A 66 -3.65 17.49 1.25
CA ASP A 66 -2.50 16.71 1.71
C ASP A 66 -2.88 15.60 2.70
#